data_f729d35431fde71d22e35c101a61cfd1
#
_entry.id   f729d35431fde71d22e35c101a61cfd1
#
_cell.length_a   1.000
_cell.length_b   1.000
_cell.length_c   1.000
_cell.angle_alpha   90.00
_cell.angle_beta   90.00
_cell.angle_gamma   90.00
#
_symmetry.space_group_name_H-M   'P 1'
#
loop_
_entity.id
_entity.type
_entity.pdbx_description
1 polymer ?
#
loop_
_entity_poly.entity_id
_entity_poly.type
_entity_poly.pdbx_seq_one_letter_code
_entity_poly.pdbx_strand_id
1 'polypeptide(L)'
;MWIILNKEFYDAELKDCRMVSAYDDLDKAKEGLKRLPDNLPEYKKYLLNKLEWQNDMSFVIGDKIGWWDGYYIEYVESDRFL
;
A
#
# COMPACT_ATOMS: atom_id res chain seq x y z
N MET A 1 -10.27 -3.18 12.95
CA MET A 1 -8.92 -2.62 12.70
C MET A 1 -8.72 -2.38 11.21
N TRP A 2 -8.14 -1.26 10.86
CA TRP A 2 -7.83 -0.90 9.48
C TRP A 2 -6.35 -1.08 9.25
N ILE A 3 -5.97 -1.78 8.18
CA ILE A 3 -4.57 -2.04 7.87
C ILE A 3 -4.21 -1.49 6.50
N ILE A 4 -2.93 -1.13 6.35
CA ILE A 4 -2.35 -0.83 5.05
C ILE A 4 -1.56 -2.04 4.61
N LEU A 5 -1.90 -2.57 3.45
CA LEU A 5 -1.19 -3.68 2.81
C LEU A 5 -0.35 -3.17 1.66
N ASN A 6 0.87 -3.68 1.55
CA ASN A 6 1.70 -3.54 0.36
C ASN A 6 1.65 -4.86 -0.41
N LYS A 7 1.19 -4.79 -1.64
CA LYS A 7 1.20 -5.93 -2.56
C LYS A 7 2.21 -5.67 -3.65
N GLU A 8 3.14 -6.60 -3.82
CA GLU A 8 4.17 -6.52 -4.85
C GLU A 8 3.78 -7.43 -6.02
N PHE A 9 3.88 -6.90 -7.23
CA PHE A 9 3.50 -7.61 -8.44
C PHE A 9 4.67 -7.65 -9.43
N TYR A 10 4.69 -8.71 -10.24
CA TYR A 10 5.50 -8.78 -11.44
C TYR A 10 4.54 -9.00 -12.60
N ASP A 11 4.46 -8.03 -13.49
CA ASP A 11 3.40 -7.94 -14.50
C ASP A 11 2.04 -7.97 -13.79
N ALA A 12 1.18 -8.92 -14.08
CA ALA A 12 -0.13 -9.04 -13.45
C ALA A 12 -0.17 -10.06 -12.31
N GLU A 13 0.99 -10.64 -11.94
CA GLU A 13 1.04 -11.71 -10.95
C GLU A 13 1.47 -11.19 -9.58
N LEU A 14 0.65 -11.49 -8.56
CA LEU A 14 1.00 -11.15 -7.17
C LEU A 14 2.17 -12.01 -6.68
N LYS A 15 3.25 -11.35 -6.25
CA LYS A 15 4.46 -12.02 -5.77
C LYS A 15 4.62 -11.95 -4.26
N ASP A 16 4.13 -10.90 -3.61
CA ASP A 16 4.24 -10.75 -2.18
C ASP A 16 3.13 -9.84 -1.66
N CYS A 17 2.76 -10.05 -0.40
CA CYS A 17 1.78 -9.23 0.28
C CYS A 17 2.18 -9.15 1.74
N ARG A 18 2.31 -7.92 2.26
CA ARG A 18 2.71 -7.71 3.65
C ARG A 18 1.95 -6.56 4.27
N MET A 19 1.77 -6.62 5.58
CA MET A 19 1.17 -5.53 6.33
C MET A 19 2.22 -4.46 6.60
N VAL A 20 1.89 -3.21 6.26
CA VAL A 20 2.77 -2.06 6.49
C VAL A 20 2.49 -1.44 7.85
N SER A 21 1.21 -1.24 8.17
CA SER A 21 0.78 -0.60 9.41
C SER A 21 -0.66 -0.94 9.72
N ALA A 22 -1.07 -0.67 10.96
CA ALA A 22 -2.42 -0.94 11.43
C ALA A 22 -2.95 0.27 12.21
N TYR A 23 -4.25 0.51 12.10
CA TYR A 23 -4.91 1.66 12.71
C TYR A 23 -6.27 1.23 13.26
N ASP A 24 -6.68 1.86 14.36
CA ASP A 24 -7.99 1.62 14.97
C ASP A 24 -9.10 2.44 14.30
N ASP A 25 -8.74 3.39 13.45
CA ASP A 25 -9.63 4.39 12.88
C ASP A 25 -9.32 4.52 11.39
N LEU A 26 -10.38 4.56 10.56
CA LEU A 26 -10.22 4.66 9.10
C LEU A 26 -9.56 5.99 8.69
N ASP A 27 -9.91 7.09 9.36
CA ASP A 27 -9.33 8.39 9.01
C ASP A 27 -7.83 8.42 9.29
N LYS A 28 -7.39 7.78 10.37
CA LYS A 28 -5.96 7.64 10.67
C LYS A 28 -5.25 6.78 9.63
N ALA A 29 -5.89 5.71 9.17
CA ALA A 29 -5.34 4.87 8.11
C ALA A 29 -5.18 5.66 6.80
N LYS A 30 -6.18 6.47 6.43
CA LYS A 30 -6.10 7.32 5.25
C LYS A 30 -4.98 8.36 5.36
N GLU A 31 -4.80 8.95 6.55
CA GLU A 31 -3.69 9.86 6.81
C GLU A 31 -2.34 9.15 6.65
N GLY A 32 -2.22 7.95 7.21
CA GLY A 32 -1.01 7.14 7.07
C GLY A 32 -0.70 6.81 5.62
N LEU A 33 -1.73 6.48 4.83
CA LEU A 33 -1.55 6.18 3.42
C LEU A 33 -1.08 7.42 2.64
N LYS A 34 -1.61 8.59 2.95
CA LYS A 34 -1.20 9.85 2.29
C LYS A 34 0.27 10.19 2.54
N ARG A 35 0.80 9.81 3.71
CA ARG A 35 2.20 10.07 4.07
C ARG A 35 3.17 9.01 3.53
N LEU A 36 2.63 7.88 3.10
CA LEU A 36 3.45 6.74 2.71
C LEU A 36 4.41 7.05 1.55
N PRO A 37 4.00 7.77 0.50
CA PRO A 37 4.92 8.09 -0.60
C PRO A 37 6.20 8.79 -0.14
N ASP A 38 6.12 9.65 0.88
CA ASP A 38 7.27 10.38 1.40
C ASP A 38 8.17 9.52 2.29
N ASN A 39 7.68 8.36 2.71
CA ASN A 39 8.36 7.48 3.67
C ASN A 39 8.74 6.12 3.07
N LEU A 40 8.69 5.99 1.75
CA LEU A 40 9.06 4.74 1.09
C LEU A 40 10.57 4.49 1.19
N PRO A 41 11.00 3.21 1.18
CA PRO A 41 12.42 2.88 1.08
C PRO A 41 13.04 3.50 -0.17
N GLU A 42 14.32 3.84 -0.09
CA GLU A 42 15.05 4.50 -1.20
C GLU A 42 14.92 3.72 -2.51
N TYR A 43 14.97 2.39 -2.46
CA TYR A 43 14.89 1.57 -3.66
C TYR A 43 13.52 1.61 -4.35
N LYS A 44 12.50 2.17 -3.67
CA LYS A 44 11.16 2.37 -4.26
C LYS A 44 10.90 3.80 -4.68
N LYS A 45 11.70 4.75 -4.20
CA LYS A 45 11.44 6.17 -4.46
C LYS A 45 11.55 6.56 -5.93
N TYR A 46 12.33 5.82 -6.70
CA TYR A 46 12.44 6.09 -8.13
C TYR A 46 11.14 5.82 -8.89
N LEU A 47 10.21 5.10 -8.28
CA LEU A 47 8.90 4.81 -8.89
C LEU A 47 7.85 5.89 -8.59
N LEU A 48 8.17 6.88 -7.75
CA LEU A 48 7.19 7.89 -7.33
C LEU A 48 6.69 8.76 -8.48
N ASN A 49 7.46 8.94 -9.55
CA ASN A 49 7.00 9.66 -10.73
C ASN A 49 5.90 8.92 -11.49
N LYS A 50 5.66 7.67 -11.13
CA LYS A 50 4.63 6.82 -11.72
C LYS A 50 3.58 6.42 -10.68
N LEU A 51 3.35 7.27 -9.69
CA LEU A 51 2.34 7.05 -8.68
C LEU A 51 0.97 7.42 -9.21
N GLU A 52 0.00 6.53 -8.99
CA GLU A 52 -1.39 6.75 -9.39
C GLU A 52 -2.32 6.40 -8.23
N TRP A 53 -3.08 7.38 -7.75
CA TRP A 53 -4.12 7.16 -6.76
C TRP A 53 -5.36 6.61 -7.45
N GLN A 54 -5.85 5.47 -6.96
CA GLN A 54 -7.07 4.86 -7.49
C GLN A 54 -8.31 5.42 -6.80
N ASN A 55 -8.17 5.74 -5.52
CA ASN A 55 -9.17 6.39 -4.68
C ASN A 55 -8.45 6.87 -3.41
N ASP A 56 -9.20 7.28 -2.38
CA ASP A 56 -8.58 7.74 -1.13
C ASP A 56 -8.09 6.59 -0.23
N MET A 57 -8.26 5.34 -0.66
CA MET A 57 -7.87 4.15 0.10
C MET A 57 -6.81 3.28 -0.59
N SER A 58 -6.33 3.69 -1.76
CA SER A 58 -5.32 2.89 -2.47
C SER A 58 -4.56 3.71 -3.51
N PHE A 59 -3.29 3.36 -3.69
CA PHE A 59 -2.49 3.87 -4.80
C PHE A 59 -1.55 2.78 -5.30
N VAL A 60 -1.07 2.95 -6.52
CA VAL A 60 -0.06 2.08 -7.12
C VAL A 60 1.13 2.90 -7.57
N ILE A 61 2.30 2.29 -7.56
CA ILE A 61 3.54 2.89 -8.08
C ILE A 61 4.16 1.92 -9.08
N GLY A 62 4.68 2.46 -10.17
CA GLY A 62 5.25 1.68 -11.27
C GLY A 62 4.34 1.64 -12.48
N ASP A 63 4.78 0.97 -13.53
CA ASP A 63 4.11 0.95 -14.83
C ASP A 63 3.08 -0.16 -14.99
N LYS A 64 2.92 -1.00 -13.97
CA LYS A 64 2.14 -2.24 -14.05
C LYS A 64 2.74 -3.24 -15.08
N ILE A 65 4.01 -3.03 -15.43
CA ILE A 65 4.82 -3.92 -16.27
C ILE A 65 6.10 -4.15 -15.48
N GLY A 66 6.60 -5.39 -15.44
CA GLY A 66 7.72 -5.74 -14.58
C GLY A 66 7.31 -5.60 -13.12
N TRP A 67 8.19 -5.15 -12.25
CA TRP A 67 7.90 -5.00 -10.81
C TRP A 67 7.15 -3.70 -10.55
N TRP A 68 6.03 -3.80 -9.81
CA TRP A 68 5.27 -2.65 -9.35
C TRP A 68 4.60 -2.98 -8.02
N ASP A 69 4.21 -1.95 -7.29
CA ASP A 69 3.62 -2.07 -5.96
C ASP A 69 2.25 -1.43 -5.90
N GLY A 70 1.35 -2.05 -5.13
CA GLY A 70 0.11 -1.44 -4.73
C GLY A 70 0.06 -1.29 -3.21
N TYR A 71 -0.59 -0.22 -2.74
CA TYR A 71 -0.83 0.04 -1.33
C TYR A 71 -2.32 0.23 -1.12
N TYR A 72 -2.89 -0.54 -0.18
CA TYR A 72 -4.34 -0.65 -0.02
C TYR A 72 -4.71 -0.60 1.45
N ILE A 73 -5.81 0.10 1.76
CA ILE A 73 -6.41 0.05 3.09
C ILE A 73 -7.48 -1.03 3.06
N GLU A 74 -7.41 -1.96 4.00
CA GLU A 74 -8.42 -3.01 4.17
C GLU A 74 -8.85 -3.09 5.62
N TYR A 75 -10.11 -3.46 5.85
CA TYR A 75 -10.63 -3.72 7.19
C TYR A 75 -10.46 -5.19 7.54
N VAL A 76 -9.94 -5.45 8.74
CA VAL A 76 -9.86 -6.80 9.29
C VAL A 76 -10.34 -6.77 10.73
N GLU A 77 -10.93 -7.86 11.17
CA GLU A 77 -11.34 -8.01 12.55
C GLU A 77 -10.11 -8.25 13.42
N SER A 78 -10.02 -7.56 14.56
CA SER A 78 -8.82 -7.58 15.41
C SER A 78 -8.47 -8.97 15.94
N ASP A 79 -9.47 -9.83 16.14
CA ASP A 79 -9.24 -11.19 16.64
C ASP A 79 -8.51 -12.09 15.63
N ARG A 80 -8.46 -11.72 14.38
CA ARG A 80 -7.75 -12.50 13.35
C ARG A 80 -6.24 -12.39 13.44
N PHE A 81 -5.74 -11.49 14.26
CA PHE A 81 -4.30 -11.32 14.47
C PHE A 81 -3.77 -12.07 15.71
N LEU A 82 -4.63 -12.74 16.42
CA LEU A 82 -4.25 -13.44 17.65
C LEU A 82 -3.88 -14.90 17.40
#